data_4fa081747cb3a635064c5ad57d75109a
#
_entry.id   4fa081747cb3a635064c5ad57d75109a
#
_cell.length_a   1.000
_cell.length_b   1.000
_cell.length_c   1.000
_cell.angle_alpha   90.00
_cell.angle_beta   90.00
_cell.angle_gamma   90.00
#
_symmetry.space_group_name_H-M   'P 1'
#
loop_
_entity.id
_entity.type
_entity.pdbx_description
1 polymer ?
#
loop_
_entity_poly.entity_id
_entity_poly.type
_entity_poly.pdbx_seq_one_letter_code
_entity_poly.pdbx_strand_id
1 'polypeptide(L)'
;NSVKTPLDEQLDGLGRLVAKLSYCVGAGIIIGRILMYFLSPSYEQFHLLPFIAYLLQTLMIAVTLVVVSVPEGLPMAVTLSLAYSMRRMLKTNNLVRKMHACETMGATTVICTDKTGTLTQNQMRVDSLQLYGLDEKSSAVAESMALNSTAQLDFTNPDCPSVLGNPTEGALLLWLYEHGTDYRELRENSTIVDQLPFNTERKYMATVVDSALMPGRRILYVKGAPEIVFAMCRTMGEGATRERIENQLLDYQNHAMRTLGFAFQMLDKGDVAISNGRVTATRLHFIGITAIADPVRSDV
;
A
#
# COMPACT_ATOMS: atom_id res chain seq x y z
N ASN A 1 -3.75 -23.26 -20.38
CA ASN A 1 -3.90 -24.07 -19.18
C ASN A 1 -4.51 -23.20 -18.10
N SER A 2 -5.84 -23.31 -17.87
CA SER A 2 -6.46 -22.72 -16.70
C SER A 2 -6.00 -23.50 -15.48
N VAL A 3 -5.40 -22.82 -14.54
CA VAL A 3 -5.06 -23.41 -13.22
C VAL A 3 -6.37 -23.74 -12.55
N LYS A 4 -6.55 -25.02 -12.13
CA LYS A 4 -7.74 -25.45 -11.38
C LYS A 4 -7.80 -24.74 -10.06
N THR A 5 -8.99 -24.28 -9.69
CA THR A 5 -9.20 -23.67 -8.37
C THR A 5 -9.38 -24.75 -7.29
N PRO A 6 -9.17 -24.44 -6.00
CA PRO A 6 -9.40 -25.38 -4.91
C PRO A 6 -10.84 -25.93 -4.90
N LEU A 7 -11.82 -25.12 -5.27
CA LEU A 7 -13.22 -25.54 -5.37
C LEU A 7 -13.43 -26.53 -6.53
N ASP A 8 -12.80 -26.29 -7.70
CA ASP A 8 -12.86 -27.21 -8.83
C ASP A 8 -12.30 -28.59 -8.44
N GLU A 9 -11.21 -28.64 -7.67
CA GLU A 9 -10.64 -29.92 -7.19
C GLU A 9 -11.58 -30.65 -6.22
N GLN A 10 -12.22 -29.91 -5.31
CA GLN A 10 -13.20 -30.47 -4.38
C GLN A 10 -14.45 -30.96 -5.10
N LEU A 11 -14.95 -30.21 -6.08
CA LEU A 11 -16.10 -30.60 -6.90
C LEU A 11 -15.80 -31.84 -7.76
N ASP A 12 -14.61 -31.88 -8.37
CA ASP A 12 -14.14 -33.08 -9.11
C ASP A 12 -14.02 -34.29 -8.17
N GLY A 13 -13.59 -34.08 -6.93
CA GLY A 13 -13.52 -35.11 -5.88
C GLY A 13 -14.90 -35.64 -5.51
N LEU A 14 -15.85 -34.74 -5.29
CA LEU A 14 -17.24 -35.08 -4.98
C LEU A 14 -17.89 -35.79 -6.17
N GLY A 15 -17.71 -35.32 -7.37
CA GLY A 15 -18.22 -35.94 -8.61
C GLY A 15 -17.72 -37.38 -8.77
N ARG A 16 -16.44 -37.64 -8.52
CA ARG A 16 -15.85 -38.99 -8.54
C ARG A 16 -16.40 -39.89 -7.45
N LEU A 17 -16.64 -39.35 -6.26
CA LEU A 17 -17.23 -40.13 -5.14
C LEU A 17 -18.67 -40.53 -5.49
N VAL A 18 -19.49 -39.58 -5.97
CA VAL A 18 -20.88 -39.85 -6.37
C VAL A 18 -20.92 -40.86 -7.52
N ALA A 19 -20.07 -40.73 -8.54
CA ALA A 19 -19.99 -41.70 -9.62
C ALA A 19 -19.62 -43.11 -9.15
N LYS A 20 -18.61 -43.23 -8.25
CA LYS A 20 -18.26 -44.55 -7.67
C LYS A 20 -19.41 -45.17 -6.89
N LEU A 21 -20.09 -44.36 -6.08
CA LEU A 21 -21.26 -44.83 -5.31
C LEU A 21 -22.38 -45.30 -6.25
N SER A 22 -22.68 -44.53 -7.30
CA SER A 22 -23.70 -44.85 -8.31
C SER A 22 -23.38 -46.12 -9.05
N TYR A 23 -22.13 -46.35 -9.45
CA TYR A 23 -21.70 -47.59 -10.09
C TYR A 23 -21.81 -48.79 -9.14
N CYS A 24 -21.44 -48.65 -7.85
CA CYS A 24 -21.60 -49.70 -6.87
C CYS A 24 -23.07 -50.08 -6.66
N VAL A 25 -23.95 -49.08 -6.55
CA VAL A 25 -25.41 -49.34 -6.38
C VAL A 25 -25.99 -49.94 -7.66
N GLY A 26 -25.63 -49.42 -8.84
CA GLY A 26 -26.06 -49.99 -10.13
C GLY A 26 -25.63 -51.44 -10.31
N ALA A 27 -24.39 -51.76 -9.98
CA ALA A 27 -23.91 -53.17 -9.99
C ALA A 27 -24.67 -54.05 -8.99
N GLY A 28 -24.93 -53.53 -7.78
CA GLY A 28 -25.71 -54.21 -6.76
C GLY A 28 -27.13 -54.53 -7.22
N ILE A 29 -27.79 -53.60 -7.91
CA ILE A 29 -29.11 -53.80 -8.50
C ILE A 29 -29.06 -54.86 -9.58
N ILE A 30 -28.10 -54.84 -10.48
CA ILE A 30 -27.95 -55.83 -11.56
C ILE A 30 -27.76 -57.21 -10.93
N ILE A 31 -26.81 -57.36 -10.00
CA ILE A 31 -26.53 -58.62 -9.35
C ILE A 31 -27.76 -59.12 -8.55
N GLY A 32 -28.40 -58.27 -7.76
CA GLY A 32 -29.56 -58.61 -6.95
C GLY A 32 -30.76 -59.07 -7.80
N ARG A 33 -31.01 -58.37 -8.92
CA ARG A 33 -32.09 -58.76 -9.84
C ARG A 33 -31.80 -60.03 -10.60
N ILE A 34 -30.58 -60.29 -11.01
CA ILE A 34 -30.17 -61.55 -11.63
C ILE A 34 -30.32 -62.67 -10.61
N LEU A 35 -29.87 -62.47 -9.39
CA LEU A 35 -30.04 -63.46 -8.33
C LEU A 35 -31.52 -63.76 -8.04
N MET A 36 -32.37 -62.74 -7.94
CA MET A 36 -33.81 -62.89 -7.78
C MET A 36 -34.46 -63.67 -8.92
N TYR A 37 -34.00 -63.45 -10.19
CA TYR A 37 -34.51 -64.22 -11.32
C TYR A 37 -34.24 -65.68 -11.21
N PHE A 38 -33.06 -66.10 -10.74
CA PHE A 38 -32.69 -67.52 -10.54
C PHE A 38 -33.28 -68.12 -9.28
N LEU A 39 -33.61 -67.37 -8.23
CA LEU A 39 -34.24 -67.83 -7.01
C LEU A 39 -35.77 -67.82 -7.10
N SER A 40 -36.36 -67.34 -8.15
CA SER A 40 -37.81 -67.25 -8.33
C SER A 40 -38.41 -68.68 -8.52
N PRO A 41 -39.52 -69.05 -7.81
CA PRO A 41 -40.17 -70.35 -7.94
C PRO A 41 -40.69 -70.63 -9.35
N SER A 42 -40.81 -69.60 -10.20
CA SER A 42 -41.26 -69.75 -11.58
C SER A 42 -40.17 -70.23 -12.57
N TYR A 43 -38.98 -70.57 -12.06
CA TYR A 43 -37.81 -71.01 -12.86
C TYR A 43 -37.89 -72.54 -13.11
N GLU A 44 -38.99 -73.03 -13.73
CA GLU A 44 -39.08 -74.48 -14.10
C GLU A 44 -38.52 -74.74 -15.50
N GLN A 45 -38.45 -73.74 -16.39
CA GLN A 45 -37.82 -73.85 -17.71
C GLN A 45 -37.14 -72.48 -18.09
N PHE A 46 -35.86 -72.56 -18.44
CA PHE A 46 -35.12 -71.40 -18.90
C PHE A 46 -35.58 -70.98 -20.34
N HIS A 47 -36.26 -69.83 -20.45
CA HIS A 47 -36.66 -69.29 -21.70
C HIS A 47 -35.77 -68.07 -22.04
N LEU A 48 -35.00 -68.07 -23.12
CA LEU A 48 -34.03 -67.06 -23.51
C LEU A 48 -34.69 -65.70 -23.71
N LEU A 49 -35.83 -65.60 -24.36
CA LEU A 49 -36.52 -64.33 -24.64
C LEU A 49 -36.98 -63.56 -23.40
N PRO A 50 -37.67 -64.18 -22.40
CA PRO A 50 -38.01 -63.50 -21.17
C PRO A 50 -36.80 -63.10 -20.36
N PHE A 51 -35.73 -63.88 -20.35
CA PHE A 51 -34.47 -63.52 -19.68
C PHE A 51 -33.83 -62.29 -20.27
N ILE A 52 -33.73 -62.20 -21.60
CA ILE A 52 -33.20 -61.01 -22.31
C ILE A 52 -34.06 -59.78 -21.99
N ALA A 53 -35.38 -59.88 -22.00
CA ALA A 53 -36.28 -58.77 -21.68
C ALA A 53 -36.06 -58.30 -20.23
N TYR A 54 -35.91 -59.22 -19.27
CA TYR A 54 -35.63 -58.91 -17.87
C TYR A 54 -34.26 -58.27 -17.67
N LEU A 55 -33.24 -58.72 -18.41
CA LEU A 55 -31.90 -58.15 -18.38
C LEU A 55 -31.91 -56.71 -18.93
N LEU A 56 -32.58 -56.48 -20.07
CA LEU A 56 -32.73 -55.15 -20.64
C LEU A 56 -33.45 -54.19 -19.70
N GLN A 57 -34.52 -54.60 -19.04
CA GLN A 57 -35.23 -53.80 -18.07
C GLN A 57 -34.34 -53.50 -16.83
N THR A 58 -33.53 -54.46 -16.40
CA THR A 58 -32.57 -54.24 -15.27
C THR A 58 -31.50 -53.28 -15.65
N LEU A 59 -30.96 -53.38 -16.87
CA LEU A 59 -29.98 -52.44 -17.42
C LEU A 59 -30.55 -51.03 -17.50
N MET A 60 -31.78 -50.86 -18.02
CA MET A 60 -32.44 -49.58 -18.04
C MET A 60 -32.59 -48.93 -16.66
N ILE A 61 -32.98 -49.73 -15.66
CA ILE A 61 -33.07 -49.21 -14.27
C ILE A 61 -31.71 -48.78 -13.78
N ALA A 62 -30.66 -49.56 -13.96
CA ALA A 62 -29.32 -49.26 -13.52
C ALA A 62 -28.77 -47.99 -14.22
N VAL A 63 -28.95 -47.84 -15.52
CA VAL A 63 -28.55 -46.66 -16.31
C VAL A 63 -29.31 -45.44 -15.83
N THR A 64 -30.63 -45.54 -15.66
CA THR A 64 -31.45 -44.41 -15.18
C THR A 64 -30.96 -43.94 -13.80
N LEU A 65 -30.64 -44.88 -12.88
CA LEU A 65 -30.16 -44.54 -11.55
C LEU A 65 -28.78 -43.83 -11.60
N VAL A 66 -27.86 -44.28 -12.46
CA VAL A 66 -26.56 -43.67 -12.63
C VAL A 66 -26.72 -42.24 -13.19
N VAL A 67 -27.57 -42.06 -14.21
CA VAL A 67 -27.81 -40.73 -14.82
C VAL A 67 -28.45 -39.77 -13.82
N VAL A 68 -29.49 -40.20 -13.09
CA VAL A 68 -30.16 -39.32 -12.11
C VAL A 68 -29.28 -38.97 -10.92
N SER A 69 -28.30 -39.80 -10.59
CA SER A 69 -27.37 -39.52 -9.46
C SER A 69 -26.31 -38.50 -9.78
N VAL A 70 -26.11 -38.11 -11.03
CA VAL A 70 -25.16 -37.01 -11.41
C VAL A 70 -25.82 -35.69 -11.05
N PRO A 71 -25.21 -34.85 -10.17
CA PRO A 71 -25.79 -33.59 -9.74
C PRO A 71 -25.55 -32.51 -10.82
N GLU A 72 -26.31 -32.50 -11.91
CA GLU A 72 -26.15 -31.54 -13.03
C GLU A 72 -26.36 -30.08 -12.60
N GLY A 73 -27.12 -29.84 -11.53
CA GLY A 73 -27.35 -28.48 -10.98
C GLY A 73 -26.19 -27.90 -10.20
N LEU A 74 -25.21 -28.70 -9.79
CA LEU A 74 -24.11 -28.25 -8.93
C LEU A 74 -23.20 -27.20 -9.61
N PRO A 75 -22.70 -27.38 -10.85
CA PRO A 75 -21.90 -26.38 -11.55
C PRO A 75 -22.67 -25.07 -11.77
N MET A 76 -23.97 -25.18 -12.06
CA MET A 76 -24.83 -24.01 -12.25
C MET A 76 -25.03 -23.22 -10.95
N ALA A 77 -25.25 -23.90 -9.84
CA ALA A 77 -25.39 -23.26 -8.52
C ALA A 77 -24.11 -22.53 -8.09
N VAL A 78 -22.95 -23.14 -8.35
CA VAL A 78 -21.63 -22.52 -8.07
C VAL A 78 -21.42 -21.27 -8.93
N THR A 79 -21.64 -21.36 -10.25
CA THR A 79 -21.49 -20.20 -11.14
C THR A 79 -22.43 -19.06 -10.77
N LEU A 80 -23.67 -19.35 -10.38
CA LEU A 80 -24.63 -18.34 -9.91
C LEU A 80 -24.15 -17.69 -8.60
N SER A 81 -23.63 -18.45 -7.65
CA SER A 81 -23.08 -17.97 -6.38
C SER A 81 -21.88 -17.06 -6.61
N LEU A 82 -20.95 -17.45 -7.50
CA LEU A 82 -19.78 -16.64 -7.87
C LEU A 82 -20.20 -15.35 -8.59
N ALA A 83 -21.19 -15.39 -9.46
CA ALA A 83 -21.74 -14.20 -10.13
C ALA A 83 -22.37 -13.23 -9.12
N TYR A 84 -23.08 -13.75 -8.11
CA TYR A 84 -23.62 -12.94 -7.03
C TYR A 84 -22.53 -12.30 -6.17
N SER A 85 -21.48 -13.06 -5.83
CA SER A 85 -20.32 -12.57 -5.10
C SER A 85 -19.58 -11.47 -5.87
N MET A 86 -19.38 -11.66 -7.17
CA MET A 86 -18.78 -10.64 -8.05
C MET A 86 -19.61 -9.34 -8.05
N ARG A 87 -20.96 -9.46 -8.14
CA ARG A 87 -21.85 -8.28 -8.05
C ARG A 87 -21.76 -7.57 -6.72
N ARG A 88 -21.60 -8.31 -5.62
CA ARG A 88 -21.43 -7.74 -4.27
C ARG A 88 -20.08 -7.01 -4.15
N MET A 89 -19.00 -7.59 -4.67
CA MET A 89 -17.67 -6.96 -4.70
C MET A 89 -17.65 -5.67 -5.53
N LEU A 90 -18.38 -5.63 -6.63
CA LEU A 90 -18.50 -4.43 -7.43
C LEU A 90 -19.13 -3.25 -6.64
N LYS A 91 -20.07 -3.53 -5.73
CA LYS A 91 -20.67 -2.51 -4.87
C LYS A 91 -19.69 -1.89 -3.86
N THR A 92 -18.61 -2.58 -3.56
CA THR A 92 -17.53 -2.13 -2.68
C THR A 92 -16.33 -1.61 -3.46
N ASN A 93 -16.55 -1.15 -4.71
CA ASN A 93 -15.52 -0.63 -5.63
C ASN A 93 -14.42 -1.63 -6.01
N ASN A 94 -14.66 -2.95 -5.85
CA ASN A 94 -13.75 -4.00 -6.27
C ASN A 94 -14.17 -4.54 -7.64
N LEU A 95 -13.46 -4.16 -8.70
CA LEU A 95 -13.73 -4.63 -10.06
C LEU A 95 -13.12 -6.02 -10.28
N VAL A 96 -13.96 -7.04 -10.26
CA VAL A 96 -13.57 -8.42 -10.58
C VAL A 96 -13.88 -8.71 -12.05
N ARG A 97 -12.88 -9.11 -12.82
CA ARG A 97 -13.04 -9.45 -14.26
C ARG A 97 -13.23 -10.94 -14.52
N LYS A 98 -12.84 -11.80 -13.59
CA LYS A 98 -12.96 -13.26 -13.71
C LYS A 98 -13.68 -13.79 -12.49
N MET A 99 -14.75 -14.57 -12.68
CA MET A 99 -15.57 -15.11 -11.59
C MET A 99 -14.75 -15.95 -10.59
N HIS A 100 -13.83 -16.77 -11.10
CA HIS A 100 -12.96 -17.59 -10.24
C HIS A 100 -12.01 -16.78 -9.34
N ALA A 101 -11.79 -15.49 -9.63
CA ALA A 101 -11.00 -14.63 -8.75
C ALA A 101 -11.67 -14.41 -7.39
N CYS A 102 -13.02 -14.37 -7.33
CA CYS A 102 -13.75 -14.26 -6.08
C CYS A 102 -13.47 -15.45 -5.15
N GLU A 103 -13.41 -16.64 -5.72
CA GLU A 103 -13.10 -17.87 -4.99
C GLU A 103 -11.65 -17.87 -4.49
N THR A 104 -10.70 -17.55 -5.38
CA THR A 104 -9.28 -17.51 -5.02
C THR A 104 -9.01 -16.49 -3.90
N MET A 105 -9.67 -15.34 -3.94
CA MET A 105 -9.57 -14.34 -2.87
C MET A 105 -10.15 -14.85 -1.55
N GLY A 106 -11.28 -15.57 -1.59
CA GLY A 106 -11.90 -16.16 -0.39
C GLY A 106 -11.07 -17.28 0.25
N ALA A 107 -10.23 -17.96 -0.53
CA ALA A 107 -9.35 -19.04 -0.07
C ALA A 107 -7.94 -18.58 0.30
N THR A 108 -7.67 -17.27 0.28
CA THR A 108 -6.34 -16.69 0.55
C THR A 108 -5.97 -16.87 2.01
N THR A 109 -4.80 -17.45 2.28
CA THR A 109 -4.23 -17.64 3.62
C THR A 109 -3.11 -16.65 3.95
N VAL A 110 -2.51 -16.04 2.93
CA VAL A 110 -1.43 -15.06 3.06
C VAL A 110 -1.72 -13.88 2.15
N ILE A 111 -1.65 -12.67 2.70
CA ILE A 111 -1.81 -11.42 1.96
C ILE A 111 -0.49 -10.68 2.00
N CYS A 112 0.11 -10.48 0.81
CA CYS A 112 1.29 -9.64 0.64
C CYS A 112 0.83 -8.30 0.06
N THR A 113 1.08 -7.21 0.78
CA THR A 113 0.72 -5.87 0.35
C THR A 113 1.92 -4.94 0.38
N ASP A 114 1.97 -3.99 -0.54
CA ASP A 114 2.90 -2.88 -0.46
C ASP A 114 2.40 -1.84 0.55
N LYS A 115 3.32 -1.09 1.16
CA LYS A 115 2.98 -0.09 2.16
C LYS A 115 2.43 1.17 1.51
N THR A 116 3.24 1.76 0.62
CA THR A 116 3.02 3.12 0.11
C THR A 116 1.91 3.15 -0.94
N GLY A 117 0.88 3.97 -0.72
CA GLY A 117 -0.27 4.10 -1.62
C GLY A 117 -1.29 2.98 -1.54
N THR A 118 -1.02 1.92 -0.78
CA THR A 118 -1.97 0.83 -0.51
C THR A 118 -2.48 0.92 0.93
N LEU A 119 -1.59 0.83 1.91
CA LEU A 119 -1.93 0.99 3.32
C LEU A 119 -1.89 2.45 3.76
N THR A 120 -1.16 3.28 3.04
CA THR A 120 -0.99 4.70 3.31
C THR A 120 -1.65 5.56 2.24
N GLN A 121 -1.82 6.85 2.54
CA GLN A 121 -2.50 7.83 1.67
C GLN A 121 -1.65 8.28 0.47
N ASN A 122 -0.38 7.87 0.39
CA ASN A 122 0.61 8.36 -0.57
C ASN A 122 0.76 9.90 -0.54
N GLN A 123 0.58 10.47 0.63
CA GLN A 123 0.75 11.90 0.89
C GLN A 123 1.71 12.07 2.06
N MET A 124 2.90 12.57 1.79
CA MET A 124 3.83 12.91 2.86
C MET A 124 3.31 14.10 3.63
N ARG A 125 3.28 14.00 4.96
CA ARG A 125 2.91 15.07 5.90
C ARG A 125 3.93 15.17 7.01
N VAL A 126 4.10 16.38 7.53
CA VAL A 126 4.87 16.58 8.77
C VAL A 126 4.05 16.00 9.92
N ASP A 127 4.62 15.01 10.59
CA ASP A 127 4.05 14.37 11.76
C ASP A 127 4.47 15.11 13.03
N SER A 128 5.75 15.49 13.11
CA SER A 128 6.33 16.14 14.27
C SER A 128 7.43 17.12 13.85
N LEU A 129 7.47 18.28 14.50
CA LEU A 129 8.50 19.28 14.35
C LEU A 129 9.08 19.60 15.73
N GLN A 130 10.34 19.26 15.95
CA GLN A 130 11.06 19.56 17.17
C GLN A 130 12.09 20.64 16.92
N LEU A 131 11.87 21.81 17.48
CA LEU A 131 12.77 22.96 17.38
C LEU A 131 13.55 23.16 18.68
N TYR A 132 14.74 23.70 18.57
CA TYR A 132 15.64 23.98 19.68
C TYR A 132 15.94 25.48 19.73
N GLY A 133 15.44 26.14 20.74
CA GLY A 133 15.65 27.59 20.95
C GLY A 133 14.88 28.52 20.01
N LEU A 134 13.99 27.98 19.18
CA LEU A 134 13.10 28.73 18.30
C LEU A 134 11.66 28.22 18.47
N ASP A 135 10.70 29.11 18.23
CA ASP A 135 9.27 28.75 18.20
C ASP A 135 8.86 28.29 16.79
N GLU A 136 7.86 27.43 16.71
CA GLU A 136 7.25 26.98 15.42
C GLU A 136 6.75 28.17 14.59
N LYS A 137 6.33 29.24 15.23
CA LYS A 137 5.92 30.50 14.59
C LYS A 137 7.09 31.39 14.17
N SER A 138 8.34 30.96 14.36
CA SER A 138 9.51 31.73 13.97
C SER A 138 9.55 31.89 12.45
N SER A 139 9.61 33.16 12.02
CA SER A 139 9.72 33.50 10.61
C SER A 139 10.95 32.86 9.95
N ALA A 140 12.03 32.65 10.71
CA ALA A 140 13.24 32.00 10.21
C ALA A 140 13.04 30.52 9.88
N VAL A 141 12.21 29.81 10.66
CA VAL A 141 11.84 28.40 10.38
C VAL A 141 11.00 28.35 9.12
N ALA A 142 9.97 29.21 9.02
CA ALA A 142 9.11 29.30 7.83
C ALA A 142 9.92 29.65 6.57
N GLU A 143 10.81 30.62 6.66
CA GLU A 143 11.68 31.02 5.55
C GLU A 143 12.63 29.88 5.12
N SER A 144 13.20 29.15 6.09
CA SER A 144 14.03 27.96 5.83
C SER A 144 13.27 26.88 5.06
N MET A 145 12.03 26.61 5.42
CA MET A 145 11.20 25.61 4.76
C MET A 145 10.76 26.07 3.35
N ALA A 146 10.40 27.35 3.21
CA ALA A 146 9.89 27.90 1.95
C ALA A 146 10.98 28.10 0.88
N LEU A 147 12.13 28.68 1.26
CA LEU A 147 13.18 29.08 0.31
C LEU A 147 14.18 27.97 0.03
N ASN A 148 14.47 27.13 1.01
CA ASN A 148 15.36 25.98 0.81
C ASN A 148 14.56 24.77 0.30
N SER A 149 13.78 24.95 -0.76
CA SER A 149 12.91 23.92 -1.35
C SER A 149 12.74 24.17 -2.86
N THR A 150 12.69 23.06 -3.62
CA THR A 150 12.38 23.06 -5.04
C THR A 150 10.94 22.64 -5.34
N ALA A 151 10.20 22.16 -4.34
CA ALA A 151 8.81 21.77 -4.47
C ALA A 151 7.87 22.97 -4.60
N GLN A 152 6.68 22.72 -5.09
CA GLN A 152 5.57 23.69 -5.22
C GLN A 152 4.27 23.01 -4.78
N LEU A 153 3.25 23.81 -4.46
CA LEU A 153 1.90 23.34 -4.23
C LEU A 153 1.01 23.75 -5.40
N ASP A 154 0.20 22.82 -5.85
CA ASP A 154 -0.89 23.05 -6.80
C ASP A 154 -2.19 23.30 -6.03
N PHE A 155 -2.76 24.47 -6.26
CA PHE A 155 -4.00 24.94 -5.65
C PHE A 155 -5.21 24.80 -6.57
N THR A 156 -5.16 23.90 -7.55
CA THR A 156 -6.33 23.60 -8.41
C THR A 156 -7.54 23.22 -7.55
N ASN A 157 -7.30 22.53 -6.43
CA ASN A 157 -8.28 22.35 -5.36
C ASN A 157 -7.80 23.06 -4.08
N PRO A 158 -8.36 24.25 -3.74
CA PRO A 158 -7.92 25.02 -2.57
C PRO A 158 -8.07 24.28 -1.24
N ASP A 159 -9.10 23.43 -1.11
CA ASP A 159 -9.35 22.67 0.13
C ASP A 159 -8.35 21.52 0.34
N CYS A 160 -7.69 21.08 -0.71
CA CYS A 160 -6.74 19.99 -0.65
C CYS A 160 -5.60 20.22 -1.67
N PRO A 161 -4.63 21.11 -1.38
CA PRO A 161 -3.50 21.36 -2.27
C PRO A 161 -2.69 20.10 -2.50
N SER A 162 -2.24 19.88 -3.75
CA SER A 162 -1.38 18.76 -4.10
C SER A 162 0.08 19.20 -4.24
N VAL A 163 1.01 18.27 -3.98
CA VAL A 163 2.44 18.54 -4.06
C VAL A 163 2.96 18.31 -5.47
N LEU A 164 3.65 19.30 -6.02
CA LEU A 164 4.42 19.21 -7.26
C LEU A 164 5.91 19.16 -6.93
N GLY A 165 6.60 18.11 -7.34
CA GLY A 165 8.02 17.91 -7.11
C GLY A 165 8.32 16.90 -5.99
N ASN A 166 9.33 17.18 -5.17
CA ASN A 166 9.76 16.25 -4.11
C ASN A 166 8.71 16.16 -2.99
N PRO A 167 8.14 14.96 -2.71
CA PRO A 167 7.08 14.80 -1.70
C PRO A 167 7.52 15.20 -0.28
N THR A 168 8.79 15.00 0.08
CA THR A 168 9.32 15.37 1.40
C THR A 168 9.40 16.87 1.56
N GLU A 169 9.80 17.60 0.52
CA GLU A 169 9.80 19.06 0.51
C GLU A 169 8.38 19.63 0.48
N GLY A 170 7.50 19.01 -0.30
CA GLY A 170 6.11 19.37 -0.36
C GLY A 170 5.37 19.23 0.97
N ALA A 171 5.74 18.25 1.78
CA ALA A 171 5.19 18.08 3.13
C ALA A 171 5.49 19.31 4.02
N LEU A 172 6.67 19.92 3.89
CA LEU A 172 7.02 21.14 4.62
C LEU A 172 6.19 22.34 4.15
N LEU A 173 5.96 22.46 2.84
CA LEU A 173 5.14 23.54 2.28
C LEU A 173 3.67 23.38 2.66
N LEU A 174 3.15 22.16 2.69
CA LEU A 174 1.79 21.87 3.17
C LEU A 174 1.65 22.23 4.66
N TRP A 175 2.64 21.89 5.46
CA TRP A 175 2.66 22.25 6.88
C TRP A 175 2.62 23.76 7.09
N LEU A 176 3.42 24.53 6.33
CA LEU A 176 3.37 25.99 6.35
C LEU A 176 1.98 26.53 6.00
N TYR A 177 1.38 26.01 4.95
CA TYR A 177 0.05 26.40 4.50
C TYR A 177 -1.01 26.13 5.58
N GLU A 178 -0.98 24.93 6.19
CA GLU A 178 -1.90 24.54 7.27
C GLU A 178 -1.75 25.40 8.53
N HIS A 179 -0.54 25.98 8.74
CA HIS A 179 -0.26 26.91 9.85
C HIS A 179 -0.43 28.39 9.46
N GLY A 180 -1.07 28.66 8.32
CA GLY A 180 -1.43 30.01 7.89
C GLY A 180 -0.28 30.84 7.31
N THR A 181 0.81 30.19 6.85
CA THR A 181 1.93 30.85 6.21
C THR A 181 1.97 30.55 4.72
N ASP A 182 1.78 31.54 3.88
CA ASP A 182 1.93 31.38 2.43
C ASP A 182 3.41 31.41 2.03
N TYR A 183 3.93 30.25 1.63
CA TYR A 183 5.32 30.11 1.20
C TYR A 183 5.64 30.94 -0.06
N ARG A 184 4.64 31.32 -0.88
CA ARG A 184 4.82 32.13 -2.09
C ARG A 184 5.20 33.56 -1.72
N GLU A 185 4.53 34.14 -0.73
CA GLU A 185 4.87 35.46 -0.22
C GLU A 185 6.32 35.50 0.31
N LEU A 186 6.75 34.46 1.02
CA LEU A 186 8.14 34.35 1.48
C LEU A 186 9.13 34.27 0.32
N ARG A 187 8.79 33.56 -0.76
CA ARG A 187 9.62 33.47 -1.98
C ARG A 187 9.66 34.77 -2.77
N GLU A 188 8.56 35.51 -2.82
CA GLU A 188 8.49 36.79 -3.52
C GLU A 188 9.26 37.89 -2.77
N ASN A 189 9.22 37.88 -1.45
CA ASN A 189 9.87 38.89 -0.60
C ASN A 189 11.38 38.67 -0.38
N SER A 190 11.90 37.51 -0.72
CA SER A 190 13.29 37.11 -0.50
C SER A 190 13.98 36.75 -1.82
N THR A 191 15.25 37.06 -1.96
CA THR A 191 16.01 36.75 -3.17
C THR A 191 16.99 35.61 -2.92
N ILE A 192 16.89 34.55 -3.70
CA ILE A 192 17.88 33.47 -3.68
C ILE A 192 19.14 33.96 -4.40
N VAL A 193 20.27 34.00 -3.67
CA VAL A 193 21.58 34.44 -4.18
C VAL A 193 22.37 33.26 -4.71
N ASP A 194 22.36 32.13 -4.00
CA ASP A 194 23.07 30.90 -4.38
C ASP A 194 22.33 29.70 -3.84
N GLN A 195 22.37 28.57 -4.55
CA GLN A 195 21.67 27.36 -4.18
C GLN A 195 22.49 26.13 -4.53
N LEU A 196 22.64 25.25 -3.56
CA LEU A 196 23.21 23.92 -3.70
C LEU A 196 22.08 22.88 -3.64
N PRO A 197 21.63 22.32 -4.77
CA PRO A 197 20.56 21.33 -4.79
C PRO A 197 20.92 20.07 -3.99
N PHE A 198 19.89 19.32 -3.55
CA PHE A 198 20.08 18.05 -2.88
C PHE A 198 20.86 17.05 -3.73
N ASN A 199 21.78 16.34 -3.11
CA ASN A 199 22.50 15.23 -3.72
C ASN A 199 22.58 14.06 -2.74
N THR A 200 22.42 12.84 -3.27
CA THR A 200 22.39 11.59 -2.47
C THR A 200 23.73 11.29 -1.77
N GLU A 201 24.85 11.75 -2.31
CA GLU A 201 26.15 11.60 -1.67
C GLU A 201 26.31 12.54 -0.49
N ARG A 202 25.91 13.81 -0.65
CA ARG A 202 25.99 14.83 0.40
C ARG A 202 24.87 14.72 1.42
N LYS A 203 23.69 14.27 0.98
CA LYS A 203 22.47 14.14 1.77
C LYS A 203 21.96 15.44 2.39
N TYR A 204 22.32 16.59 1.82
CA TYR A 204 21.81 17.89 2.22
C TYR A 204 21.64 18.82 1.00
N MET A 205 20.82 19.84 1.21
CA MET A 205 20.57 20.97 0.34
C MET A 205 20.88 22.25 1.11
N ALA A 206 21.39 23.27 0.42
CA ALA A 206 21.69 24.57 1.02
C ALA A 206 21.26 25.70 0.10
N THR A 207 20.75 26.79 0.66
CA THR A 207 20.32 27.99 -0.08
C THR A 207 20.78 29.25 0.64
N VAL A 208 21.43 30.13 -0.05
CA VAL A 208 21.81 31.47 0.42
C VAL A 208 20.77 32.46 -0.06
N VAL A 209 20.21 33.21 0.87
CA VAL A 209 19.14 34.20 0.56
C VAL A 209 19.48 35.56 1.09
N ASP A 210 19.11 36.60 0.34
CA ASP A 210 18.93 37.96 0.86
C ASP A 210 17.53 37.99 1.50
N SER A 211 17.49 37.84 2.85
CA SER A 211 16.25 37.66 3.60
C SER A 211 15.55 38.98 3.86
N ALA A 212 14.22 38.99 3.68
CA ALA A 212 13.40 40.11 4.12
C ALA A 212 13.38 40.29 5.65
N LEU A 213 13.65 39.23 6.41
CA LEU A 213 13.69 39.24 7.88
C LEU A 213 14.86 40.04 8.43
N MET A 214 15.96 40.10 7.69
CA MET A 214 17.20 40.81 8.09
C MET A 214 17.74 41.65 6.94
N PRO A 215 17.19 42.84 6.69
CA PRO A 215 17.66 43.72 5.62
C PRO A 215 19.15 44.04 5.74
N GLY A 216 19.87 43.77 4.66
CA GLY A 216 21.32 44.05 4.63
C GLY A 216 22.24 42.88 4.96
N ARG A 217 21.70 41.74 5.42
CA ARG A 217 22.44 40.50 5.67
C ARG A 217 21.92 39.35 4.81
N ARG A 218 22.76 38.36 4.60
CA ARG A 218 22.40 37.11 3.94
C ARG A 218 22.24 36.01 5.00
N ILE A 219 21.36 35.08 4.71
CA ILE A 219 21.18 33.88 5.53
C ILE A 219 21.44 32.66 4.65
N LEU A 220 22.28 31.78 5.16
CA LEU A 220 22.45 30.43 4.62
C LEU A 220 21.53 29.51 5.35
N TYR A 221 20.62 28.85 4.66
CA TYR A 221 19.80 27.75 5.16
C TYR A 221 20.33 26.43 4.66
N VAL A 222 20.43 25.44 5.57
CA VAL A 222 20.83 24.06 5.23
C VAL A 222 19.76 23.13 5.76
N LYS A 223 19.32 22.18 4.93
CA LYS A 223 18.46 21.07 5.32
C LYS A 223 18.96 19.75 4.74
N GLY A 224 18.77 18.66 5.45
CA GLY A 224 19.19 17.35 4.98
C GLY A 224 19.08 16.28 6.05
N ALA A 225 19.82 15.20 5.88
CA ALA A 225 19.90 14.13 6.87
C ALA A 225 20.36 14.72 8.23
N PRO A 226 19.58 14.53 9.30
CA PRO A 226 19.82 15.23 10.57
C PRO A 226 21.22 14.97 11.12
N GLU A 227 21.73 13.76 11.01
CA GLU A 227 23.07 13.37 11.46
C GLU A 227 24.17 14.14 10.73
N ILE A 228 23.96 14.46 9.44
CA ILE A 228 24.92 15.22 8.62
C ILE A 228 24.83 16.71 8.93
N VAL A 229 23.61 17.26 8.93
CA VAL A 229 23.38 18.67 9.23
C VAL A 229 23.86 19.01 10.65
N PHE A 230 23.57 18.15 11.62
CA PHE A 230 24.01 18.30 12.99
C PHE A 230 25.55 18.30 13.12
N ALA A 231 26.23 17.36 12.41
CA ALA A 231 27.69 17.30 12.40
C ALA A 231 28.36 18.55 11.78
N MET A 232 27.66 19.28 10.90
CA MET A 232 28.13 20.52 10.31
C MET A 232 27.97 21.74 11.25
N CYS A 233 27.13 21.61 12.28
CA CYS A 233 26.79 22.72 13.16
C CYS A 233 27.81 22.89 14.28
N ARG A 234 28.16 24.16 14.57
CA ARG A 234 29.02 24.53 15.68
C ARG A 234 28.23 24.90 16.93
N THR A 235 27.08 25.45 16.75
CA THR A 235 26.20 25.91 17.82
C THR A 235 24.82 25.25 17.69
N MET A 236 24.15 25.13 18.80
CA MET A 236 22.83 24.48 18.89
C MET A 236 21.89 25.37 19.67
N GLY A 237 20.62 25.28 19.40
CA GLY A 237 19.59 25.94 20.17
C GLY A 237 19.49 25.40 21.62
N GLU A 238 18.82 26.14 22.45
CA GLU A 238 18.65 25.80 23.87
C GLU A 238 17.90 24.45 24.01
N GLY A 239 18.44 23.56 24.84
CA GLY A 239 17.91 22.22 25.07
C GLY A 239 18.31 21.18 24.02
N ALA A 240 19.09 21.53 22.99
CA ALA A 240 19.66 20.58 22.06
C ALA A 240 20.92 19.93 22.66
N THR A 241 20.85 18.66 23.00
CA THR A 241 22.02 17.83 23.32
C THR A 241 22.17 16.73 22.29
N ARG A 242 23.40 16.32 22.05
CA ARG A 242 23.65 15.24 21.08
C ARG A 242 22.86 13.97 21.40
N GLU A 243 22.87 13.58 22.67
CA GLU A 243 22.17 12.39 23.17
C GLU A 243 20.64 12.50 22.95
N ARG A 244 20.06 13.67 23.21
CA ARG A 244 18.63 13.91 22.99
C ARG A 244 18.25 13.81 21.52
N ILE A 245 19.07 14.37 20.64
CA ILE A 245 18.87 14.33 19.19
C ILE A 245 18.99 12.89 18.67
N GLU A 246 20.02 12.15 19.09
CA GLU A 246 20.23 10.76 18.68
C GLU A 246 19.07 9.85 19.14
N ASN A 247 18.60 10.00 20.39
CA ASN A 247 17.45 9.25 20.90
C ASN A 247 16.16 9.58 20.14
N GLN A 248 15.95 10.83 19.80
CA GLN A 248 14.78 11.25 19.04
C GLN A 248 14.80 10.74 17.61
N LEU A 249 15.96 10.76 16.95
CA LEU A 249 16.14 10.19 15.64
C LEU A 249 15.88 8.68 15.64
N LEU A 250 16.34 7.97 16.66
CA LEU A 250 16.09 6.54 16.81
C LEU A 250 14.59 6.24 16.96
N ASP A 251 13.87 7.06 17.72
CA ASP A 251 12.42 6.93 17.88
C ASP A 251 11.70 7.12 16.53
N TYR A 252 12.01 8.17 15.79
CA TYR A 252 11.44 8.40 14.46
C TYR A 252 11.77 7.29 13.46
N GLN A 253 12.98 6.75 13.50
CA GLN A 253 13.40 5.63 12.65
C GLN A 253 12.63 4.35 12.98
N ASN A 254 12.40 4.06 14.27
CA ASN A 254 11.59 2.92 14.70
C ASN A 254 10.13 3.00 14.20
N HIS A 255 9.62 4.22 14.00
CA HIS A 255 8.30 4.47 13.41
C HIS A 255 8.33 4.59 11.87
N ALA A 256 9.48 4.28 11.24
CA ALA A 256 9.68 4.37 9.78
C ALA A 256 9.38 5.76 9.19
N MET A 257 9.59 6.82 9.97
CA MET A 257 9.42 8.21 9.54
C MET A 257 10.67 8.71 8.81
N ARG A 258 10.48 9.59 7.83
CA ARG A 258 11.58 10.33 7.22
C ARG A 258 11.91 11.53 8.07
N THR A 259 13.19 11.78 8.30
CA THR A 259 13.64 12.89 9.13
C THR A 259 14.46 13.89 8.33
N LEU A 260 14.27 15.18 8.60
CA LEU A 260 15.10 16.27 8.09
C LEU A 260 15.60 17.12 9.23
N GLY A 261 16.89 17.43 9.22
CA GLY A 261 17.50 18.40 10.10
C GLY A 261 17.62 19.76 9.42
N PHE A 262 17.52 20.83 10.20
CA PHE A 262 17.60 22.21 9.75
C PHE A 262 18.71 22.96 10.48
N ALA A 263 19.42 23.78 9.73
CA ALA A 263 20.43 24.68 10.27
C ALA A 263 20.46 25.98 9.47
N PHE A 264 20.95 27.04 10.09
CA PHE A 264 21.19 28.32 9.43
C PHE A 264 22.49 28.96 9.88
N GLN A 265 22.97 29.91 9.09
CA GLN A 265 24.05 30.81 9.45
C GLN A 265 23.81 32.19 8.85
N MET A 266 23.97 33.23 9.67
CA MET A 266 24.00 34.60 9.18
C MET A 266 25.35 34.88 8.51
N LEU A 267 25.30 35.52 7.34
CA LEU A 267 26.44 35.86 6.51
C LEU A 267 26.49 37.36 6.29
N ASP A 268 27.70 37.92 6.23
CA ASP A 268 27.88 39.28 5.79
C ASP A 268 27.85 39.37 4.25
N LYS A 269 27.52 40.55 3.71
CA LYS A 269 27.55 40.77 2.26
C LYS A 269 28.96 40.55 1.73
N GLY A 270 29.14 39.51 0.92
CA GLY A 270 30.45 39.15 0.34
C GLY A 270 31.00 37.82 0.84
N ASP A 271 30.43 37.23 1.91
CA ASP A 271 30.85 35.92 2.39
C ASP A 271 30.46 34.85 1.34
N VAL A 272 31.40 33.96 1.04
CA VAL A 272 31.16 32.79 0.19
C VAL A 272 30.85 31.61 1.08
N ALA A 273 29.58 31.21 1.09
CA ALA A 273 29.10 30.13 1.94
C ALA A 273 29.02 28.78 1.21
N ILE A 274 28.99 28.80 -0.11
CA ILE A 274 28.96 27.60 -0.96
C ILE A 274 30.12 27.69 -1.94
N SER A 275 30.99 26.69 -1.97
CA SER A 275 32.10 26.59 -2.91
C SER A 275 32.40 25.14 -3.25
N ASN A 276 32.80 24.87 -4.49
CA ASN A 276 33.14 23.55 -4.99
C ASN A 276 32.05 22.47 -4.70
N GLY A 277 30.77 22.89 -4.78
CA GLY A 277 29.63 22.00 -4.54
C GLY A 277 29.47 21.56 -3.08
N ARG A 278 30.00 22.33 -2.13
CA ARG A 278 29.87 22.08 -0.68
C ARG A 278 29.62 23.37 0.08
N VAL A 279 29.00 23.24 1.23
CA VAL A 279 28.89 24.33 2.20
C VAL A 279 30.26 24.51 2.86
N THR A 280 30.80 25.74 2.79
CA THR A 280 32.07 26.13 3.40
C THR A 280 31.90 26.94 4.68
N ALA A 281 30.65 27.27 5.00
CA ALA A 281 30.30 27.99 6.21
C ALA A 281 30.61 27.14 7.47
N THR A 282 31.24 27.76 8.46
CA THR A 282 31.80 27.05 9.64
C THR A 282 31.06 27.35 10.94
N ARG A 283 30.07 28.23 10.94
CA ARG A 283 29.32 28.68 12.12
C ARG A 283 27.83 28.39 12.02
N LEU A 284 27.49 27.23 11.43
CA LEU A 284 26.12 26.78 11.34
C LEU A 284 25.50 26.57 12.73
N HIS A 285 24.29 27.04 12.88
CA HIS A 285 23.45 26.88 14.07
C HIS A 285 22.35 25.87 13.79
N PHE A 286 22.27 24.81 14.59
CA PHE A 286 21.25 23.78 14.45
C PHE A 286 19.91 24.27 14.98
N ILE A 287 18.86 24.22 14.13
CA ILE A 287 17.51 24.69 14.46
C ILE A 287 16.66 23.59 15.04
N GLY A 288 16.64 22.42 14.41
CA GLY A 288 15.72 21.37 14.79
C GLY A 288 15.63 20.21 13.81
N ILE A 289 14.68 19.34 14.09
CA ILE A 289 14.38 18.14 13.31
C ILE A 289 12.88 18.11 13.01
N THR A 290 12.52 17.72 11.80
CA THR A 290 11.15 17.33 11.46
C THR A 290 11.08 15.85 11.13
N ALA A 291 10.02 15.21 11.58
CA ALA A 291 9.62 13.87 11.17
C ALA A 291 8.47 13.97 10.16
N ILE A 292 8.61 13.24 9.07
CA ILE A 292 7.67 13.24 7.95
C ILE A 292 7.23 11.82 7.70
N ALA A 293 5.94 11.58 7.72
CA ALA A 293 5.34 10.28 7.50
C ALA A 293 4.30 10.33 6.39
N ASP A 294 4.03 9.16 5.82
CA ASP A 294 2.87 8.95 4.97
C ASP A 294 1.78 8.34 5.85
N PRO A 295 0.71 9.07 6.18
CA PRO A 295 -0.29 8.60 7.13
C PRO A 295 -1.01 7.36 6.60
N VAL A 296 -1.33 6.45 7.52
CA VAL A 296 -2.14 5.27 7.22
C VAL A 296 -3.54 5.72 6.83
N ARG A 297 -4.16 5.01 5.89
CA ARG A 297 -5.55 5.25 5.50
C ARG A 297 -6.48 4.91 6.66
N SER A 298 -7.55 5.65 6.80
CA SER A 298 -8.54 5.45 7.87
C SER A 298 -9.39 4.18 7.72
N ASP A 299 -9.33 3.55 6.54
CA ASP A 299 -10.09 2.34 6.19
C ASP A 299 -9.24 1.05 6.26
N VAL A 300 -7.99 1.13 6.75
CA VAL A 300 -7.05 0.00 6.88
C VAL A 300 -6.98 -0.57 8.31
#